data_8741e89cbf5082e221a0154aec43c142
#
_entry.id   8741e89cbf5082e221a0154aec43c142
#
_cell.length_a   1.000
_cell.length_b   1.000
_cell.length_c   1.000
_cell.angle_alpha   90.00
_cell.angle_beta   90.00
_cell.angle_gamma   90.00
#
_symmetry.space_group_name_H-M   'P 1'
#
loop_
_entity.id
_entity.type
_entity.pdbx_description
1 polymer ?
#
loop_
_entity_poly.entity_id
_entity_poly.type
_entity_poly.pdbx_seq_one_letter_code
_entity_poly.pdbx_strand_id
1 'polypeptide(L)'
;MLLPQDGQQPLGVDTLFVYDLRTISGAGGRAGFDGFELDLPSGARFLSLEIGGVEATEGTDFSMVSGDGRLRFTFPEPFTQDTAFRLRFRSAVFQSSVFLEGRIFNSDPAVASLPQSIEAGNARADVGSNSIQVVAGEAKLTILGPLELSSPVITPNGDGANEQTVIGFDLFGVDGVDLKVEVYDLAGRRVNALLDARSAAGPYGPSWGGDSESGDLVPPGLYLIRVEVEVDEGAFTRVEPVAVVY
;
A
#
# COMPACT_ATOMS: atom_id res chain seq x y z
N MET A 1 17.19 5.58 4.18
CA MET A 1 16.29 6.29 5.02
C MET A 1 15.35 7.17 4.25
N LEU A 2 14.23 7.35 4.89
CA LEU A 2 13.10 8.09 4.39
C LEU A 2 12.91 9.36 5.19
N LEU A 3 12.89 10.50 4.53
CA LEU A 3 12.38 11.73 5.09
C LEU A 3 11.26 12.24 4.19
N PRO A 4 10.09 12.52 4.77
CA PRO A 4 9.30 13.63 4.27
C PRO A 4 10.12 14.90 4.54
N GLN A 5 10.14 15.83 3.60
CA GLN A 5 10.93 17.06 3.74
C GLN A 5 10.50 17.95 4.92
N ASP A 6 9.38 17.67 5.61
CA ASP A 6 8.77 18.52 6.63
C ASP A 6 8.44 17.83 7.98
N GLY A 7 9.03 16.68 8.28
CA GLY A 7 9.07 16.12 9.65
C GLY A 7 7.80 15.51 10.23
N GLN A 8 6.60 15.77 9.73
CA GLN A 8 5.34 15.14 10.14
C GLN A 8 4.43 14.96 8.93
N GLN A 9 4.06 13.71 8.63
CA GLN A 9 3.13 13.43 7.55
C GLN A 9 1.83 12.86 8.12
N PRO A 10 0.66 13.32 7.66
CA PRO A 10 -0.59 12.72 8.04
C PRO A 10 -0.71 11.31 7.45
N LEU A 11 -1.33 10.39 8.21
CA LEU A 11 -1.68 9.07 7.72
C LEU A 11 -2.61 9.17 6.50
N GLY A 12 -2.48 8.24 5.54
CA GLY A 12 -3.33 8.16 4.35
C GLY A 12 -3.03 9.19 3.25
N VAL A 13 -2.04 10.06 3.43
CA VAL A 13 -1.69 11.07 2.42
C VAL A 13 -0.57 10.57 1.51
N ASP A 14 -0.78 10.65 0.19
CA ASP A 14 0.23 10.30 -0.82
C ASP A 14 1.44 11.24 -0.73
N THR A 15 2.54 10.71 -0.26
CA THR A 15 3.76 11.45 0.10
C THR A 15 4.95 10.97 -0.70
N LEU A 16 5.88 11.89 -1.01
CA LEU A 16 7.17 11.55 -1.61
C LEU A 16 8.14 11.04 -0.54
N PHE A 17 8.67 9.84 -0.77
CA PHE A 17 9.72 9.24 0.04
C PHE A 17 11.02 9.11 -0.75
N VAL A 18 12.14 9.26 -0.05
CA VAL A 18 13.49 9.06 -0.58
C VAL A 18 14.18 7.98 0.24
N TYR A 19 14.61 6.91 -0.42
CA TYR A 19 15.36 5.81 0.19
C TYR A 19 16.79 5.83 -0.33
N ASP A 20 17.74 6.07 0.56
CA ASP A 20 19.18 6.04 0.23
C ASP A 20 19.76 4.69 0.67
N LEU A 21 20.37 3.98 -0.26
CA LEU A 21 21.12 2.75 -0.06
C LEU A 21 22.59 3.01 -0.42
N ARG A 22 23.51 2.53 0.39
CA ARG A 22 24.94 2.56 0.08
C ARG A 22 25.53 1.17 0.25
N THR A 23 26.24 0.73 -0.75
CA THR A 23 27.06 -0.48 -0.65
C THR A 23 28.44 -0.13 -0.11
N ILE A 24 28.98 -1.01 0.73
CA ILE A 24 30.31 -0.89 1.28
C ILE A 24 31.05 -2.19 0.91
N SER A 25 31.98 -2.09 -0.01
CA SER A 25 32.81 -3.23 -0.42
C SER A 25 33.79 -3.58 0.69
N GLY A 26 33.57 -4.70 1.35
CA GLY A 26 34.54 -5.25 2.29
C GLY A 26 35.76 -5.84 1.56
N ALA A 27 36.90 -5.98 2.25
CA ALA A 27 38.15 -6.49 1.71
C ALA A 27 38.10 -7.92 1.12
N GLY A 28 36.96 -8.61 1.18
CA GLY A 28 36.68 -9.94 0.65
C GLY A 28 35.60 -10.05 -0.40
N GLY A 29 34.87 -8.98 -0.68
CA GLY A 29 33.71 -8.98 -1.59
C GLY A 29 34.14 -8.90 -3.06
N ARG A 30 34.37 -10.04 -3.71
CA ARG A 30 34.82 -10.08 -5.11
C ARG A 30 33.70 -10.30 -6.13
N ALA A 31 32.55 -10.77 -5.69
CA ALA A 31 31.47 -11.16 -6.60
C ALA A 31 30.54 -10.02 -6.96
N GLY A 32 30.42 -9.02 -6.10
CA GLY A 32 29.48 -7.93 -6.29
C GLY A 32 28.02 -8.38 -6.15
N PHE A 33 27.10 -7.45 -6.40
CA PHE A 33 25.66 -7.71 -6.52
C PHE A 33 25.15 -7.06 -7.81
N ASP A 34 24.17 -7.69 -8.44
CA ASP A 34 23.54 -7.19 -9.66
C ASP A 34 22.05 -6.88 -9.47
N GLY A 35 21.59 -6.87 -8.25
CA GLY A 35 20.22 -6.45 -7.95
C GLY A 35 19.93 -6.25 -6.47
N PHE A 36 18.85 -5.53 -6.22
CA PHE A 36 18.25 -5.40 -4.90
C PHE A 36 16.73 -5.42 -4.97
N GLU A 37 16.12 -5.79 -3.89
CA GLU A 37 14.68 -5.73 -3.71
C GLU A 37 14.32 -5.00 -2.41
N LEU A 38 13.21 -4.28 -2.44
CA LEU A 38 12.66 -3.54 -1.31
C LEU A 38 11.19 -3.85 -1.14
N ASP A 39 10.79 -4.17 0.08
CA ASP A 39 9.40 -4.26 0.46
C ASP A 39 8.90 -2.84 0.80
N LEU A 40 7.89 -2.38 0.05
CA LEU A 40 7.33 -1.03 0.17
C LEU A 40 5.89 -1.08 0.70
N PRO A 41 5.39 0.02 1.27
CA PRO A 41 3.98 0.14 1.63
C PRO A 41 3.07 -0.15 0.44
N SER A 42 1.89 -0.71 0.70
CA SER A 42 0.87 -0.96 -0.34
C SER A 42 0.57 0.31 -1.14
N GLY A 43 0.43 0.15 -2.46
CA GLY A 43 0.16 1.28 -3.36
C GLY A 43 1.36 2.19 -3.63
N ALA A 44 2.56 1.82 -3.18
CA ALA A 44 3.76 2.59 -3.49
C ALA A 44 4.02 2.64 -5.00
N ARG A 45 4.38 3.83 -5.51
CA ARG A 45 4.67 4.08 -6.91
C ARG A 45 6.11 4.54 -7.08
N PHE A 46 6.89 3.78 -7.82
CA PHE A 46 8.24 4.17 -8.22
C PHE A 46 8.24 5.47 -9.02
N LEU A 47 9.23 6.32 -8.80
CA LEU A 47 9.44 7.56 -9.53
C LEU A 47 10.78 7.60 -10.25
N SER A 48 11.88 7.42 -9.52
CA SER A 48 13.23 7.46 -10.10
C SER A 48 14.24 6.70 -9.26
N LEU A 49 15.33 6.28 -9.90
CA LEU A 49 16.52 5.70 -9.29
C LEU A 49 17.75 6.51 -9.72
N GLU A 50 18.56 6.95 -8.77
CA GLU A 50 19.90 7.50 -9.01
C GLU A 50 20.95 6.46 -8.62
N ILE A 51 21.98 6.32 -9.43
CA ILE A 51 23.15 5.45 -9.20
C ILE A 51 24.39 6.32 -9.21
N GLY A 52 25.12 6.37 -8.10
CA GLY A 52 26.30 7.22 -7.99
C GLY A 52 26.01 8.72 -8.15
N GLY A 53 24.78 9.16 -7.89
CA GLY A 53 24.34 10.54 -8.04
C GLY A 53 23.90 10.93 -9.45
N VAL A 54 23.78 9.97 -10.37
CA VAL A 54 23.27 10.14 -11.73
C VAL A 54 21.92 9.44 -11.86
N GLU A 55 20.94 10.10 -12.46
CA GLU A 55 19.64 9.48 -12.72
C GLU A 55 19.77 8.33 -13.71
N ALA A 56 19.28 7.15 -13.33
CA ALA A 56 19.36 5.93 -14.12
C ALA A 56 18.09 5.74 -14.96
N THR A 57 18.24 5.15 -16.14
CA THR A 57 17.17 4.91 -17.11
C THR A 57 16.76 3.45 -17.11
N GLU A 58 15.46 3.19 -16.89
CA GLU A 58 14.90 1.84 -17.00
C GLU A 58 15.05 1.29 -18.43
N GLY A 59 15.40 0.02 -18.54
CA GLY A 59 15.70 -0.64 -19.81
C GLY A 59 17.12 -0.45 -20.31
N THR A 60 17.89 0.48 -19.75
CA THR A 60 19.31 0.72 -20.08
C THR A 60 20.21 0.44 -18.90
N ASP A 61 20.00 1.15 -17.80
CA ASP A 61 20.85 1.06 -16.61
C ASP A 61 20.32 0.04 -15.60
N PHE A 62 19.02 -0.24 -15.62
CA PHE A 62 18.38 -1.26 -14.81
C PHE A 62 17.09 -1.78 -15.47
N SER A 63 16.61 -2.93 -15.01
CA SER A 63 15.25 -3.40 -15.19
C SER A 63 14.54 -3.48 -13.84
N MET A 64 13.22 -3.26 -13.83
CA MET A 64 12.43 -3.28 -12.61
C MET A 64 11.21 -4.18 -12.76
N VAL A 65 10.89 -4.92 -11.69
CA VAL A 65 9.63 -5.64 -11.54
C VAL A 65 8.95 -5.15 -10.26
N SER A 66 7.69 -4.79 -10.39
CA SER A 66 6.84 -4.37 -9.28
C SER A 66 5.70 -5.37 -9.10
N GLY A 67 5.45 -5.81 -7.87
CA GLY A 67 4.35 -6.71 -7.52
C GLY A 67 4.31 -6.99 -6.02
N ASP A 68 3.12 -7.24 -5.47
CA ASP A 68 2.90 -7.65 -4.08
C ASP A 68 3.58 -6.76 -3.03
N GLY A 69 3.60 -5.44 -3.25
CA GLY A 69 4.26 -4.49 -2.34
C GLY A 69 5.78 -4.52 -2.39
N ARG A 70 6.37 -5.13 -3.43
CA ARG A 70 7.83 -5.24 -3.60
C ARG A 70 8.28 -4.61 -4.89
N LEU A 71 9.41 -3.89 -4.85
CA LEU A 71 10.18 -3.49 -6.02
C LEU A 71 11.46 -4.30 -6.09
N ARG A 72 11.71 -4.91 -7.25
CA ARG A 72 12.94 -5.65 -7.54
C ARG A 72 13.66 -4.98 -8.71
N PHE A 73 14.90 -4.56 -8.47
CA PHE A 73 15.80 -3.97 -9.46
C PHE A 73 16.87 -4.98 -9.86
N THR A 74 17.17 -5.05 -11.15
CA THR A 74 18.26 -5.86 -11.69
C THR A 74 19.10 -4.99 -12.62
N PHE A 75 20.42 -5.08 -12.49
CA PHE A 75 21.40 -4.30 -13.23
C PHE A 75 22.13 -5.18 -14.25
N PRO A 76 22.52 -4.62 -15.42
CA PRO A 76 23.22 -5.40 -16.45
C PRO A 76 24.59 -5.90 -16.02
N GLU A 77 25.26 -5.17 -15.12
CA GLU A 77 26.59 -5.51 -14.60
C GLU A 77 26.61 -5.46 -13.07
N PRO A 78 27.35 -6.36 -12.40
CA PRO A 78 27.41 -6.37 -10.94
C PRO A 78 28.24 -5.20 -10.39
N PHE A 79 27.75 -4.59 -9.33
CA PHE A 79 28.47 -3.58 -8.56
C PHE A 79 29.48 -4.24 -7.63
N THR A 80 30.77 -3.95 -7.85
CA THR A 80 31.90 -4.47 -7.06
C THR A 80 32.59 -3.41 -6.22
N GLN A 81 32.13 -2.16 -6.29
CA GLN A 81 32.67 -1.00 -5.56
C GLN A 81 31.60 -0.33 -4.74
N ASP A 82 32.04 0.53 -3.79
CA ASP A 82 31.15 1.36 -3.01
C ASP A 82 30.29 2.22 -3.94
N THR A 83 29.00 2.02 -3.89
CA THR A 83 28.04 2.71 -4.76
C THR A 83 26.87 3.22 -3.92
N ALA A 84 26.46 4.44 -4.18
CA ALA A 84 25.27 5.03 -3.58
C ALA A 84 24.09 4.93 -4.54
N PHE A 85 22.95 4.54 -4.02
CA PHE A 85 21.68 4.49 -4.74
C PHE A 85 20.69 5.40 -4.03
N ARG A 86 19.90 6.13 -4.80
CA ARG A 86 18.79 6.92 -4.28
C ARG A 86 17.52 6.56 -5.03
N LEU A 87 16.58 5.97 -4.31
CA LEU A 87 15.26 5.63 -4.81
C LEU A 87 14.26 6.69 -4.38
N ARG A 88 13.45 7.19 -5.31
CA ARG A 88 12.28 8.02 -5.01
C ARG A 88 11.02 7.27 -5.35
N PHE A 89 10.06 7.30 -4.44
CA PHE A 89 8.75 6.74 -4.63
C PHE A 89 7.68 7.54 -3.89
N ARG A 90 6.43 7.42 -4.31
CA ARG A 90 5.29 7.97 -3.59
C ARG A 90 4.48 6.85 -2.98
N SER A 91 3.96 7.07 -1.80
CA SER A 91 3.06 6.15 -1.12
C SER A 91 2.21 6.88 -0.08
N ALA A 92 1.03 6.36 0.21
CA ALA A 92 0.31 6.66 1.43
C ALA A 92 0.71 5.63 2.51
N VAL A 93 0.88 6.10 3.75
CA VAL A 93 1.20 5.24 4.89
C VAL A 93 0.01 5.26 5.85
N PHE A 94 -0.48 4.09 6.23
CA PHE A 94 -1.67 3.91 7.06
C PHE A 94 -1.36 3.46 8.50
N GLN A 95 -0.08 3.26 8.81
CA GLN A 95 0.41 2.90 10.15
C GLN A 95 1.41 3.94 10.65
N SER A 96 1.52 4.09 11.96
CA SER A 96 2.44 5.05 12.59
C SER A 96 3.92 4.69 12.42
N SER A 97 4.24 3.46 12.10
CA SER A 97 5.60 3.00 11.82
C SER A 97 5.58 1.92 10.75
N VAL A 98 6.37 2.11 9.71
CA VAL A 98 6.57 1.11 8.64
C VAL A 98 8.07 0.88 8.49
N PHE A 99 8.49 -0.38 8.53
CA PHE A 99 9.87 -0.76 8.26
C PHE A 99 9.98 -1.15 6.79
N LEU A 100 11.04 -0.66 6.14
CA LEU A 100 11.38 -1.06 4.77
C LEU A 100 12.43 -2.16 4.85
N GLU A 101 12.01 -3.37 4.56
CA GLU A 101 12.94 -4.49 4.43
C GLU A 101 13.48 -4.53 3.00
N GLY A 102 14.76 -4.80 2.91
CA GLY A 102 15.41 -4.91 1.61
C GLY A 102 16.48 -5.99 1.61
N ARG A 103 16.79 -6.46 0.43
CA ARG A 103 17.82 -7.48 0.19
C ARG A 103 18.59 -7.16 -1.08
N ILE A 104 19.90 -7.43 -1.05
CA ILE A 104 20.75 -7.43 -2.24
C ILE A 104 20.98 -8.88 -2.69
N PHE A 105 21.16 -9.11 -3.97
CA PHE A 105 21.41 -10.43 -4.54
C PHE A 105 22.38 -10.36 -5.72
N ASN A 106 22.91 -11.52 -6.09
CA ASN A 106 23.63 -11.73 -7.34
C ASN A 106 22.88 -12.80 -8.14
N SER A 107 22.52 -12.52 -9.38
CA SER A 107 21.75 -13.42 -10.24
C SER A 107 22.59 -14.47 -10.95
N ASP A 108 23.94 -14.34 -10.94
CA ASP A 108 24.83 -15.34 -11.53
C ASP A 108 24.81 -16.64 -10.70
N PRO A 109 24.32 -17.76 -11.27
CA PRO A 109 24.28 -19.05 -10.56
C PRO A 109 25.65 -19.54 -10.06
N ALA A 110 26.74 -19.11 -10.70
CA ALA A 110 28.11 -19.50 -10.30
C ALA A 110 28.57 -18.74 -9.04
N VAL A 111 27.91 -17.62 -8.73
CA VAL A 111 28.25 -16.73 -7.63
C VAL A 111 27.10 -16.66 -6.62
N ALA A 112 25.90 -17.13 -7.01
CA ALA A 112 24.66 -17.01 -6.24
C ALA A 112 24.88 -17.44 -4.78
N SER A 113 25.01 -16.45 -3.93
CA SER A 113 24.91 -16.56 -2.49
C SER A 113 23.45 -16.33 -2.07
N LEU A 114 23.11 -16.69 -0.84
CA LEU A 114 21.82 -16.30 -0.27
C LEU A 114 21.70 -14.76 -0.32
N PRO A 115 20.51 -14.22 -0.66
CA PRO A 115 20.27 -12.79 -0.61
C PRO A 115 20.66 -12.22 0.77
N GLN A 116 21.36 -11.10 0.77
CA GLN A 116 21.81 -10.44 1.99
C GLN A 116 20.82 -9.32 2.36
N SER A 117 20.38 -9.31 3.61
CA SER A 117 19.53 -8.23 4.10
C SER A 117 20.26 -6.88 4.07
N ILE A 118 19.53 -5.83 3.71
CA ILE A 118 19.99 -4.46 3.83
C ILE A 118 19.83 -4.02 5.27
N GLU A 119 20.93 -3.66 5.91
CA GLU A 119 20.90 -3.19 7.31
C GLU A 119 20.60 -1.70 7.38
N ALA A 120 19.86 -1.31 8.43
CA ALA A 120 19.73 0.10 8.79
C ALA A 120 21.12 0.66 9.10
N GLY A 121 21.48 1.74 8.42
CA GLY A 121 22.84 2.27 8.52
C GLY A 121 22.92 3.75 8.18
N ASN A 122 24.11 4.20 7.99
CA ASN A 122 24.48 5.59 7.73
C ASN A 122 24.74 5.85 6.23
N ALA A 123 23.88 5.38 5.36
CA ALA A 123 23.92 5.76 3.93
C ALA A 123 23.90 7.30 3.78
N ARG A 124 23.28 7.98 4.76
CA ARG A 124 23.37 9.42 4.99
C ARG A 124 23.77 9.71 6.42
N ALA A 125 24.52 10.80 6.64
CA ALA A 125 25.01 11.16 7.97
C ALA A 125 23.91 11.61 8.95
N ASP A 126 22.79 12.09 8.42
CA ASP A 126 21.65 12.63 9.17
C ASP A 126 20.57 11.57 9.48
N VAL A 127 20.77 10.33 9.00
CA VAL A 127 19.75 9.30 9.08
C VAL A 127 20.32 7.90 9.24
N GLY A 128 20.00 7.26 10.35
CA GLY A 128 20.41 5.92 10.70
C GLY A 128 19.28 4.88 10.81
N SER A 129 18.17 5.07 10.08
CA SER A 129 16.99 4.19 10.17
C SER A 129 16.49 3.78 8.79
N ASN A 130 15.92 2.59 8.68
CA ASN A 130 15.16 2.11 7.53
C ASN A 130 13.63 2.09 7.83
N SER A 131 13.18 2.80 8.84
CA SER A 131 11.76 2.94 9.17
C SER A 131 11.21 4.29 8.72
N ILE A 132 9.96 4.27 8.26
CA ILE A 132 9.11 5.45 8.14
C ILE A 132 8.39 5.61 9.47
N GLN A 133 8.62 6.71 10.15
CA GLN A 133 7.80 7.09 11.30
C GLN A 133 6.88 8.22 10.87
N VAL A 134 5.58 7.96 10.92
CA VAL A 134 4.54 8.96 10.72
C VAL A 134 4.05 9.35 12.11
N VAL A 135 4.31 10.57 12.49
CA VAL A 135 3.73 11.09 13.74
C VAL A 135 2.30 11.50 13.40
N ALA A 136 1.32 10.76 13.94
CA ALA A 136 -0.06 11.20 13.93
C ALA A 136 -0.10 12.57 14.63
N GLY A 137 -0.46 13.62 13.90
CA GLY A 137 -0.80 14.90 14.54
C GLY A 137 -1.91 14.68 15.56
N GLU A 138 -2.22 15.66 16.41
CA GLU A 138 -3.24 15.60 17.47
C GLU A 138 -4.66 15.23 17.01
N ALA A 139 -4.88 14.94 15.72
CA ALA A 139 -6.11 14.36 15.21
C ALA A 139 -6.30 12.97 15.83
N LYS A 140 -7.36 12.84 16.63
CA LYS A 140 -7.85 11.58 17.18
C LYS A 140 -7.77 10.50 16.11
N LEU A 141 -6.88 9.52 16.28
CA LEU A 141 -6.71 8.41 15.33
C LEU A 141 -8.05 7.74 15.12
N THR A 142 -8.68 8.01 14.00
CA THR A 142 -9.92 7.36 13.60
C THR A 142 -9.51 6.05 12.90
N ILE A 143 -9.79 4.91 13.52
CA ILE A 143 -9.47 3.59 12.95
C ILE A 143 -10.16 3.39 11.60
N LEU A 144 -11.42 3.80 11.49
CA LEU A 144 -12.21 3.74 10.26
C LEU A 144 -12.42 5.16 9.71
N GLY A 145 -11.83 5.47 8.58
CA GLY A 145 -11.96 6.73 7.85
C GLY A 145 -13.38 7.04 7.38
N PRO A 146 -13.59 8.15 6.66
CA PRO A 146 -14.84 8.42 5.98
C PRO A 146 -15.22 7.30 5.02
N LEU A 147 -16.52 7.06 4.86
CA LEU A 147 -17.07 6.16 3.88
C LEU A 147 -17.52 6.99 2.67
N GLU A 148 -17.02 6.66 1.50
CA GLU A 148 -17.33 7.34 0.25
C GLU A 148 -17.86 6.35 -0.79
N LEU A 149 -18.96 6.71 -1.45
CA LEU A 149 -19.53 5.94 -2.54
C LEU A 149 -19.16 6.59 -3.87
N SER A 150 -18.66 5.81 -4.84
CA SER A 150 -18.39 6.32 -6.20
C SER A 150 -19.66 6.83 -6.89
N SER A 151 -20.82 6.25 -6.57
CA SER A 151 -22.15 6.73 -6.94
C SER A 151 -23.13 6.43 -5.82
N PRO A 152 -23.92 7.41 -5.33
CA PRO A 152 -24.99 7.17 -4.36
C PRO A 152 -26.26 6.58 -4.99
N VAL A 153 -26.30 6.48 -6.33
CA VAL A 153 -27.41 5.89 -7.11
C VAL A 153 -26.81 4.93 -8.13
N ILE A 154 -27.30 3.68 -8.12
CA ILE A 154 -26.91 2.70 -9.12
C ILE A 154 -28.11 2.28 -9.97
N THR A 155 -27.85 1.97 -11.24
CA THR A 155 -28.83 1.58 -12.25
C THR A 155 -28.39 0.30 -12.93
N PRO A 156 -28.47 -0.88 -12.27
CA PRO A 156 -27.96 -2.14 -12.80
C PRO A 156 -28.89 -2.71 -13.90
N ASN A 157 -28.93 -2.04 -15.03
CA ASN A 157 -29.79 -2.35 -16.18
C ASN A 157 -29.00 -2.86 -17.42
N GLY A 158 -27.65 -2.94 -17.32
CA GLY A 158 -26.79 -3.45 -18.37
C GLY A 158 -26.45 -2.45 -19.47
N ASP A 159 -26.69 -1.15 -19.27
CA ASP A 159 -26.34 -0.11 -20.24
C ASP A 159 -24.89 0.40 -20.12
N GLY A 160 -24.16 -0.06 -19.08
CA GLY A 160 -22.78 0.29 -18.80
C GLY A 160 -22.60 1.59 -18.01
N ALA A 161 -23.68 2.22 -17.55
CA ALA A 161 -23.64 3.43 -16.75
C ALA A 161 -24.20 3.20 -15.34
N ASN A 162 -23.42 3.55 -14.30
CA ASN A 162 -23.82 3.41 -12.88
C ASN A 162 -24.29 2.00 -12.48
N GLU A 163 -23.77 0.96 -13.10
CA GLU A 163 -24.12 -0.43 -12.83
C GLU A 163 -23.79 -0.88 -11.41
N GLN A 164 -22.79 -0.23 -10.80
CA GLN A 164 -22.29 -0.53 -9.45
C GLN A 164 -21.78 0.72 -8.74
N THR A 165 -21.68 0.64 -7.41
CA THR A 165 -20.96 1.62 -6.60
C THR A 165 -19.73 0.95 -5.98
N VAL A 166 -18.61 1.68 -5.94
CA VAL A 166 -17.41 1.32 -5.19
C VAL A 166 -17.50 2.00 -3.81
N ILE A 167 -17.27 1.21 -2.77
CA ILE A 167 -17.36 1.65 -1.37
C ILE A 167 -15.93 1.93 -0.89
N GLY A 168 -15.49 3.19 -1.03
CA GLY A 168 -14.16 3.65 -0.66
C GLY A 168 -14.06 3.99 0.82
N PHE A 169 -13.07 3.46 1.51
CA PHE A 169 -12.70 3.85 2.87
C PHE A 169 -11.28 3.41 3.20
N ASP A 170 -10.70 4.04 4.24
CA ASP A 170 -9.37 3.71 4.73
C ASP A 170 -9.42 3.14 6.15
N LEU A 171 -8.57 2.16 6.44
CA LEU A 171 -8.27 1.68 7.78
C LEU A 171 -6.91 2.20 8.24
N PHE A 172 -6.84 2.69 9.48
CA PHE A 172 -5.63 3.28 10.05
C PHE A 172 -5.19 2.56 11.31
N GLY A 173 -3.88 2.34 11.47
CA GLY A 173 -3.26 1.92 12.71
C GLY A 173 -3.64 0.51 13.19
N VAL A 174 -4.18 -0.34 12.34
CA VAL A 174 -4.63 -1.70 12.69
C VAL A 174 -3.85 -2.76 11.92
N ASP A 175 -3.78 -3.96 12.50
CA ASP A 175 -3.17 -5.13 11.88
C ASP A 175 -3.99 -6.38 12.23
N GLY A 176 -4.62 -6.97 11.21
CA GLY A 176 -5.39 -8.20 11.35
C GLY A 176 -6.67 -8.08 12.17
N VAL A 177 -7.46 -7.03 11.96
CA VAL A 177 -8.79 -6.82 12.55
C VAL A 177 -9.90 -7.43 11.71
N ASP A 178 -11.03 -7.75 12.33
CA ASP A 178 -12.20 -8.26 11.62
C ASP A 178 -12.93 -7.09 10.95
N LEU A 179 -12.98 -7.12 9.62
CA LEU A 179 -13.63 -6.12 8.77
C LEU A 179 -14.82 -6.73 8.06
N LYS A 180 -15.99 -6.10 8.18
CA LYS A 180 -17.22 -6.48 7.48
C LYS A 180 -17.76 -5.31 6.67
N VAL A 181 -18.14 -5.59 5.43
CA VAL A 181 -18.87 -4.66 4.55
C VAL A 181 -20.14 -5.35 4.09
N GLU A 182 -21.28 -4.86 4.52
CA GLU A 182 -22.57 -5.50 4.34
C GLU A 182 -23.60 -4.50 3.82
N VAL A 183 -24.58 -5.00 3.07
CA VAL A 183 -25.72 -4.23 2.55
C VAL A 183 -26.98 -4.66 3.26
N TYR A 184 -27.78 -3.69 3.69
CA TYR A 184 -29.05 -3.90 4.38
C TYR A 184 -30.21 -3.18 3.69
N ASP A 185 -31.40 -3.76 3.78
CA ASP A 185 -32.63 -3.02 3.45
C ASP A 185 -33.07 -2.11 4.63
N LEU A 186 -34.05 -1.28 4.39
CA LEU A 186 -34.59 -0.37 5.44
C LEU A 186 -35.31 -1.10 6.61
N ALA A 187 -35.60 -2.38 6.46
CA ALA A 187 -36.14 -3.20 7.54
C ALA A 187 -35.04 -3.82 8.42
N GLY A 188 -33.76 -3.55 8.10
CA GLY A 188 -32.59 -4.06 8.82
C GLY A 188 -32.24 -5.51 8.46
N ARG A 189 -32.77 -6.05 7.36
CA ARG A 189 -32.38 -7.38 6.87
C ARG A 189 -31.13 -7.25 6.01
N ARG A 190 -30.13 -8.09 6.26
CA ARG A 190 -28.95 -8.17 5.41
C ARG A 190 -29.34 -8.69 4.03
N VAL A 191 -28.91 -7.96 3.02
CA VAL A 191 -29.17 -8.24 1.60
C VAL A 191 -27.95 -8.91 0.95
N ASN A 192 -26.76 -8.40 1.27
CA ASN A 192 -25.50 -8.94 0.76
C ASN A 192 -24.35 -8.76 1.77
N ALA A 193 -23.35 -9.62 1.72
CA ALA A 193 -22.08 -9.50 2.43
C ALA A 193 -20.96 -9.36 1.39
N LEU A 194 -20.45 -8.14 1.23
CA LEU A 194 -19.45 -7.82 0.21
C LEU A 194 -18.03 -8.16 0.65
N LEU A 195 -17.77 -8.07 1.95
CA LEU A 195 -16.49 -8.40 2.56
C LEU A 195 -16.72 -8.88 3.99
N ASP A 196 -16.06 -9.98 4.36
CA ASP A 196 -15.98 -10.51 5.73
C ASP A 196 -14.61 -11.19 5.86
N ALA A 197 -13.61 -10.43 6.35
CA ALA A 197 -12.24 -10.91 6.38
C ALA A 197 -11.39 -10.19 7.44
N ARG A 198 -10.32 -10.86 7.87
CA ARG A 198 -9.27 -10.21 8.64
C ARG A 198 -8.47 -9.27 7.73
N SER A 199 -8.33 -8.03 8.16
CA SER A 199 -7.82 -6.93 7.35
C SER A 199 -6.80 -6.09 8.13
N ALA A 200 -5.84 -5.51 7.41
CA ALA A 200 -4.83 -4.62 7.96
C ALA A 200 -5.11 -3.15 7.56
N ALA A 201 -4.34 -2.22 8.09
CA ALA A 201 -4.40 -0.82 7.69
C ALA A 201 -4.11 -0.65 6.19
N GLY A 202 -4.91 0.18 5.53
CA GLY A 202 -4.82 0.42 4.09
C GLY A 202 -6.12 0.92 3.48
N PRO A 203 -6.12 1.21 2.17
CA PRO A 203 -7.32 1.59 1.44
C PRO A 203 -8.14 0.35 1.04
N TYR A 204 -9.46 0.49 1.07
CA TYR A 204 -10.43 -0.53 0.67
C TYR A 204 -11.42 0.03 -0.34
N GLY A 205 -11.91 -0.84 -1.23
CA GLY A 205 -12.84 -0.44 -2.28
C GLY A 205 -13.69 -1.61 -2.79
N PRO A 206 -14.41 -2.35 -1.93
CA PRO A 206 -15.35 -3.34 -2.44
C PRO A 206 -16.46 -2.68 -3.25
N SER A 207 -17.04 -3.40 -4.21
CA SER A 207 -18.12 -2.90 -5.06
C SER A 207 -19.42 -3.65 -4.83
N TRP A 208 -20.55 -2.96 -5.07
CA TRP A 208 -21.88 -3.55 -5.05
C TRP A 208 -22.66 -3.16 -6.30
N GLY A 209 -23.21 -4.15 -7.01
CA GLY A 209 -24.00 -4.00 -8.24
C GLY A 209 -25.50 -4.13 -8.05
N GLY A 210 -26.03 -3.99 -6.84
CA GLY A 210 -27.47 -4.14 -6.60
C GLY A 210 -27.93 -5.61 -6.54
N ASP A 211 -27.02 -6.52 -6.26
CA ASP A 211 -27.27 -7.96 -6.12
C ASP A 211 -27.44 -8.37 -4.65
N SER A 212 -28.23 -9.42 -4.43
CA SER A 212 -28.38 -10.10 -3.15
C SER A 212 -27.32 -11.20 -2.98
N GLU A 213 -27.24 -11.82 -1.80
CA GLU A 213 -26.39 -13.01 -1.55
C GLU A 213 -26.64 -14.17 -2.52
N SER A 214 -27.86 -14.29 -3.09
CA SER A 214 -28.19 -15.30 -4.11
C SER A 214 -27.74 -14.90 -5.53
N GLY A 215 -27.28 -13.67 -5.74
CA GLY A 215 -26.92 -13.12 -7.04
C GLY A 215 -28.08 -12.54 -7.82
N ASP A 216 -29.28 -12.49 -7.25
CA ASP A 216 -30.44 -11.87 -7.88
C ASP A 216 -30.42 -10.35 -7.66
N LEU A 217 -30.86 -9.57 -8.67
CA LEU A 217 -31.02 -8.13 -8.49
C LEU A 217 -32.08 -7.82 -7.44
N VAL A 218 -31.76 -6.88 -6.55
CA VAL A 218 -32.68 -6.45 -5.50
C VAL A 218 -33.76 -5.53 -6.06
N PRO A 219 -34.95 -5.42 -5.45
CA PRO A 219 -35.97 -4.46 -5.88
C PRO A 219 -35.46 -3.01 -5.88
N PRO A 220 -35.98 -2.12 -6.76
CA PRO A 220 -35.68 -0.70 -6.66
C PRO A 220 -36.01 -0.16 -5.27
N GLY A 221 -35.12 0.65 -4.72
CA GLY A 221 -35.30 1.17 -3.37
C GLY A 221 -34.03 1.76 -2.77
N LEU A 222 -34.12 2.12 -1.50
CA LEU A 222 -33.01 2.61 -0.70
C LEU A 222 -32.43 1.46 0.14
N TYR A 223 -31.10 1.37 0.12
CA TYR A 223 -30.32 0.38 0.87
C TYR A 223 -29.28 1.10 1.72
N LEU A 224 -28.78 0.42 2.75
CA LEU A 224 -27.75 0.93 3.65
C LEU A 224 -26.51 0.07 3.51
N ILE A 225 -25.40 0.68 3.14
CA ILE A 225 -24.08 0.05 3.17
C ILE A 225 -23.49 0.29 4.54
N ARG A 226 -23.14 -0.76 5.27
CA ARG A 226 -22.53 -0.73 6.59
C ARG A 226 -21.11 -1.29 6.51
N VAL A 227 -20.16 -0.51 6.99
CA VAL A 227 -18.78 -0.94 7.23
C VAL A 227 -18.57 -1.03 8.72
N GLU A 228 -18.10 -2.17 9.20
CA GLU A 228 -17.81 -2.43 10.61
C GLU A 228 -16.42 -3.01 10.77
N VAL A 229 -15.68 -2.48 11.75
CA VAL A 229 -14.34 -2.93 12.14
C VAL A 229 -14.37 -3.26 13.61
N GLU A 230 -14.05 -4.51 13.97
CA GLU A 230 -13.94 -4.96 15.36
C GLU A 230 -12.48 -4.90 15.81
N VAL A 231 -12.22 -4.18 16.89
CA VAL A 231 -10.92 -4.08 17.57
C VAL A 231 -11.09 -4.37 19.06
N ASP A 232 -9.98 -4.54 19.79
CA ASP A 232 -10.02 -4.87 21.22
C ASP A 232 -10.79 -3.83 22.06
N GLU A 233 -10.79 -2.56 21.64
CA GLU A 233 -11.50 -1.47 22.31
C GLU A 233 -12.99 -1.37 21.93
N GLY A 234 -13.47 -2.17 20.98
CA GLY A 234 -14.86 -2.16 20.53
C GLY A 234 -15.02 -2.14 19.01
N ALA A 235 -16.25 -1.85 18.54
CA ALA A 235 -16.56 -1.80 17.13
C ALA A 235 -16.67 -0.36 16.61
N PHE A 236 -16.08 -0.09 15.45
CA PHE A 236 -16.23 1.14 14.69
C PHE A 236 -17.12 0.88 13.49
N THR A 237 -18.15 1.69 13.35
CA THR A 237 -19.16 1.51 12.29
C THR A 237 -19.36 2.80 11.49
N ARG A 238 -19.51 2.65 10.17
CA ARG A 238 -19.99 3.68 9.25
C ARG A 238 -21.14 3.13 8.44
N VAL A 239 -22.08 4.01 8.10
CA VAL A 239 -23.26 3.65 7.30
C VAL A 239 -23.51 4.75 6.28
N GLU A 240 -23.66 4.37 5.01
CA GLU A 240 -24.03 5.28 3.91
C GLU A 240 -25.21 4.71 3.12
N PRO A 241 -26.17 5.56 2.72
CA PRO A 241 -27.29 5.13 1.91
C PRO A 241 -26.92 5.06 0.42
N VAL A 242 -27.49 4.09 -0.28
CA VAL A 242 -27.38 3.94 -1.73
C VAL A 242 -28.77 3.61 -2.30
N ALA A 243 -29.13 4.24 -3.42
CA ALA A 243 -30.39 3.98 -4.11
C ALA A 243 -30.17 3.06 -5.32
N VAL A 244 -31.07 2.08 -5.48
CA VAL A 244 -31.15 1.22 -6.67
C VAL A 244 -32.36 1.66 -7.50
N VAL A 245 -32.15 1.95 -8.78
CA VAL A 245 -33.17 2.41 -9.73
C VAL A 245 -33.00 1.62 -11.04
N TYR A 246 -34.12 1.30 -11.74
CA TYR A 246 -34.10 0.65 -13.05
C TYR A 246 -34.74 1.53 -14.11
#